data_02a51bdd097b29c511bb82ba07813442
#
_entry.id   02a51bdd097b29c511bb82ba07813442
#
_cell.length_a   1.000
_cell.length_b   1.000
_cell.length_c   1.000
_cell.angle_alpha   90.00
_cell.angle_beta   90.00
_cell.angle_gamma   90.00
#
_symmetry.space_group_name_H-M   'P 1'
#
loop_
_entity.id
_entity.type
_entity.pdbx_description
1 polymer ?
#
loop_
_entity_poly.entity_id
_entity_poly.type
_entity_poly.pdbx_seq_one_letter_code
_entity_poly.pdbx_strand_id
1 'polypeptide(L)'
;MAYWLFKTEPDAFSIDDLANRPEQTEPWDGVRNYQARNFLRDGVKRGDKVFIYHSSCKLVGIAGVAEVVRDGYPDTTQFNPESKYYDPKSSQDNPRWYRVDVKFVEKFSSVLPLSVIKTMDGI
;
A
#
# COMPACT_ATOMS: atom_id res chain seq x y z
N MET A 1 -9.71 -13.06 7.34
CA MET A 1 -9.44 -12.00 6.35
C MET A 1 -9.54 -10.64 7.03
N ALA A 2 -8.54 -9.80 6.87
CA ALA A 2 -8.53 -8.46 7.43
C ALA A 2 -8.70 -7.42 6.34
N TYR A 3 -9.05 -6.20 6.75
CA TYR A 3 -9.16 -5.04 5.86
C TYR A 3 -8.14 -4.00 6.30
N TRP A 4 -7.43 -3.41 5.33
CA TRP A 4 -6.39 -2.42 5.58
C TRP A 4 -6.66 -1.17 4.76
N LEU A 5 -6.12 -0.04 5.21
CA LEU A 5 -6.19 1.23 4.49
C LEU A 5 -4.78 1.63 4.06
N PHE A 6 -4.56 1.68 2.74
CA PHE A 6 -3.27 2.11 2.20
C PHE A 6 -3.45 3.47 1.55
N LYS A 7 -2.69 4.46 2.03
CA LYS A 7 -2.75 5.83 1.52
C LYS A 7 -1.75 6.05 0.41
N THR A 8 -2.18 6.74 -0.63
CA THR A 8 -1.30 7.15 -1.71
C THR A 8 -1.76 8.49 -2.28
N GLU A 9 -0.81 9.27 -2.80
CA GLU A 9 -1.11 10.48 -3.56
C GLU A 9 -1.35 10.05 -5.01
N PRO A 10 -2.52 10.36 -5.61
CA PRO A 10 -2.83 9.87 -6.95
C PRO A 10 -1.88 10.39 -8.04
N ASP A 11 -1.22 11.53 -7.83
CA ASP A 11 -0.21 12.02 -8.75
C ASP A 11 1.04 11.14 -8.76
N ALA A 12 1.32 10.46 -7.64
CA ALA A 12 2.43 9.52 -7.55
C ALA A 12 2.01 8.12 -7.97
N PHE A 13 0.90 7.63 -7.42
CA PHE A 13 0.37 6.31 -7.76
C PHE A 13 -1.12 6.22 -7.41
N SER A 14 -1.98 6.09 -8.42
CA SER A 14 -3.43 6.06 -8.26
C SER A 14 -3.98 4.63 -8.38
N ILE A 15 -5.29 4.48 -8.07
CA ILE A 15 -5.99 3.22 -8.33
C ILE A 15 -5.97 2.86 -9.82
N ASP A 16 -6.02 3.87 -10.69
CA ASP A 16 -5.94 3.64 -12.14
C ASP A 16 -4.55 3.13 -12.54
N ASP A 17 -3.50 3.65 -11.90
CA ASP A 17 -2.14 3.17 -12.13
C ASP A 17 -2.02 1.70 -11.75
N LEU A 18 -2.62 1.30 -10.62
CA LEU A 18 -2.63 -0.10 -10.19
C LEU A 18 -3.36 -0.98 -11.20
N ALA A 19 -4.51 -0.53 -11.69
CA ALA A 19 -5.30 -1.29 -12.68
C ALA A 19 -4.53 -1.50 -13.99
N ASN A 20 -3.59 -0.61 -14.31
CA ASN A 20 -2.80 -0.65 -15.54
C ASN A 20 -1.43 -1.31 -15.38
N ARG A 21 -1.07 -1.79 -14.20
CA ARG A 21 0.19 -2.50 -14.00
C ARG A 21 0.14 -3.90 -14.60
N PRO A 22 1.29 -4.50 -14.95
CA PRO A 22 1.33 -5.90 -15.38
C PRO A 22 0.64 -6.79 -14.35
N GLU A 23 -0.28 -7.64 -14.81
CA GLU A 23 -1.11 -8.49 -13.96
C GLU A 23 -1.90 -7.71 -12.91
N GLN A 24 -2.05 -6.38 -13.10
CA GLN A 24 -2.74 -5.47 -12.17
C GLN A 24 -2.17 -5.55 -10.75
N THR A 25 -0.89 -5.81 -10.63
CA THR A 25 -0.21 -6.05 -9.35
C THR A 25 0.97 -5.11 -9.19
N GLU A 26 1.16 -4.60 -7.97
CA GLU A 26 2.24 -3.69 -7.64
C GLU A 26 2.79 -4.01 -6.25
N PRO A 27 4.13 -4.06 -6.08
CA PRO A 27 4.73 -4.06 -4.75
C PRO A 27 4.46 -2.70 -4.08
N TRP A 28 3.90 -2.74 -2.87
CA TRP A 28 3.60 -1.50 -2.13
C TRP A 28 4.82 -1.11 -1.32
N ASP A 29 5.78 -0.46 -1.95
CA ASP A 29 7.07 -0.12 -1.37
C ASP A 29 7.15 1.33 -0.88
N GLY A 30 8.31 1.71 -0.36
CA GLY A 30 8.56 3.08 0.07
C GLY A 30 7.96 3.47 1.41
N VAL A 31 7.40 2.53 2.14
CA VAL A 31 6.86 2.81 3.49
C VAL A 31 8.02 2.97 4.47
N ARG A 32 8.11 4.15 5.10
CA ARG A 32 9.22 4.52 5.99
C ARG A 32 8.72 5.00 7.36
N ASN A 33 7.73 4.30 7.89
CA ASN A 33 7.18 4.49 9.23
C ASN A 33 7.24 3.13 9.93
N TYR A 34 7.83 3.07 11.12
CA TYR A 34 8.03 1.79 11.81
C TYR A 34 6.73 1.09 12.19
N GLN A 35 5.72 1.84 12.56
CA GLN A 35 4.42 1.22 12.90
C GLN A 35 3.79 0.59 11.65
N ALA A 36 3.78 1.31 10.53
CA ALA A 36 3.28 0.78 9.27
C ALA A 36 4.14 -0.41 8.80
N ARG A 37 5.47 -0.34 8.96
CA ARG A 37 6.37 -1.44 8.66
C ARG A 37 5.99 -2.70 9.42
N ASN A 38 5.66 -2.56 10.71
CA ASN A 38 5.28 -3.70 11.53
C ASN A 38 4.00 -4.34 11.03
N PHE A 39 3.01 -3.55 10.58
CA PHE A 39 1.81 -4.08 9.96
C PHE A 39 2.13 -4.83 8.66
N LEU A 40 2.98 -4.27 7.81
CA LEU A 40 3.36 -4.91 6.54
C LEU A 40 4.13 -6.21 6.77
N ARG A 41 5.01 -6.23 7.76
CA ARG A 41 5.83 -7.41 8.07
C ARG A 41 5.02 -8.51 8.73
N ASP A 42 4.18 -8.16 9.71
CA ASP A 42 3.60 -9.14 10.65
C ASP A 42 2.09 -9.26 10.57
N GLY A 43 1.38 -8.21 10.15
CA GLY A 43 -0.08 -8.16 10.22
C GLY A 43 -0.79 -8.40 8.89
N VAL A 44 -0.31 -7.77 7.82
CA VAL A 44 -0.94 -7.87 6.50
C VAL A 44 -0.63 -9.24 5.90
N LYS A 45 -1.67 -9.98 5.51
CA LYS A 45 -1.54 -11.35 5.02
C LYS A 45 -2.18 -11.50 3.65
N ARG A 46 -1.65 -12.45 2.89
CA ARG A 46 -2.22 -12.83 1.59
C ARG A 46 -3.70 -13.13 1.75
N GLY A 47 -4.52 -12.57 0.87
CA GLY A 47 -5.97 -12.69 0.91
C GLY A 47 -6.66 -11.53 1.61
N ASP A 48 -5.93 -10.70 2.35
CA ASP A 48 -6.50 -9.52 2.98
C ASP A 48 -6.92 -8.50 1.92
N LYS A 49 -7.94 -7.70 2.23
CA LYS A 49 -8.41 -6.62 1.35
C LYS A 49 -7.79 -5.30 1.76
N VAL A 50 -7.52 -4.46 0.79
CA VAL A 50 -6.90 -3.16 0.97
C VAL A 50 -7.77 -2.10 0.33
N PHE A 51 -8.19 -1.11 1.12
CA PHE A 51 -8.82 0.09 0.58
C PHE A 51 -7.72 1.06 0.17
N ILE A 52 -7.74 1.47 -1.10
CA ILE A 52 -6.77 2.42 -1.65
C ILE A 52 -7.31 3.83 -1.42
N TYR A 53 -6.64 4.57 -0.53
CA TYR A 53 -7.05 5.91 -0.12
C TYR A 53 -6.21 6.96 -0.85
N HIS A 54 -6.88 7.81 -1.63
CA HIS A 54 -6.23 8.94 -2.30
C HIS A 54 -6.17 10.13 -1.36
N SER A 55 -4.96 10.59 -1.06
CA SER A 55 -4.70 11.74 -0.19
C SER A 55 -4.02 12.87 -0.97
N SER A 56 -3.98 14.07 -0.35
CA SER A 56 -3.31 15.24 -0.93
C SER A 56 -3.79 15.53 -2.35
N CYS A 57 -5.09 15.50 -2.58
CA CYS A 57 -5.70 15.72 -3.89
C CYS A 57 -7.08 16.35 -3.72
N LYS A 58 -7.71 16.67 -4.86
CA LYS A 58 -9.01 17.35 -4.87
C LYS A 58 -10.12 16.47 -4.30
N LEU A 59 -10.12 15.17 -4.64
CA LEU A 59 -11.12 14.21 -4.18
C LEU A 59 -10.46 13.23 -3.20
N VAL A 60 -10.38 13.61 -1.94
CA VAL A 60 -9.76 12.80 -0.88
C VAL A 60 -10.72 11.70 -0.43
N GLY A 61 -10.26 10.47 -0.40
CA GLY A 61 -11.04 9.33 0.09
C GLY A 61 -10.65 8.01 -0.56
N ILE A 62 -11.45 6.97 -0.30
CA ILE A 62 -11.21 5.64 -0.86
C ILE A 62 -11.63 5.62 -2.33
N ALA A 63 -10.68 5.30 -3.20
CA ALA A 63 -10.90 5.25 -4.65
C ALA A 63 -11.19 3.84 -5.16
N GLY A 64 -10.83 2.81 -4.42
CA GLY A 64 -11.05 1.43 -4.84
C GLY A 64 -10.52 0.42 -3.85
N VAL A 65 -10.51 -0.85 -4.27
CA VAL A 65 -10.11 -1.99 -3.44
C VAL A 65 -9.05 -2.80 -4.17
N ALA A 66 -8.07 -3.27 -3.42
CA ALA A 66 -7.06 -4.22 -3.87
C ALA A 66 -7.05 -5.44 -2.93
N GLU A 67 -6.34 -6.48 -3.32
CA GLU A 67 -6.15 -7.67 -2.51
C GLU A 67 -4.67 -7.96 -2.36
N VAL A 68 -4.26 -8.34 -1.15
CA VAL A 68 -2.88 -8.75 -0.89
C VAL A 68 -2.64 -10.12 -1.54
N VAL A 69 -1.66 -10.19 -2.43
CA VAL A 69 -1.32 -11.42 -3.14
C VAL A 69 0.05 -11.97 -2.76
N ARG A 70 0.81 -11.21 -1.96
CA ARG A 70 2.08 -11.67 -1.40
C ARG A 70 2.27 -11.03 -0.03
N ASP A 71 2.57 -11.85 0.98
CA ASP A 71 2.82 -11.43 2.36
C ASP A 71 4.08 -10.57 2.46
N GLY A 72 4.28 -9.95 3.62
CA GLY A 72 5.40 -9.07 3.87
C GLY A 72 6.76 -9.69 3.57
N TYR A 73 7.57 -8.97 2.80
CA TYR A 73 8.93 -9.34 2.46
C TYR A 73 9.78 -8.06 2.39
N PRO A 74 11.12 -8.17 2.44
CA PRO A 74 11.95 -6.96 2.45
C PRO A 74 11.75 -6.10 1.22
N ASP A 75 11.60 -4.79 1.45
CA ASP A 75 11.53 -3.78 0.40
C ASP A 75 12.92 -3.56 -0.17
N THR A 76 13.15 -3.95 -1.41
CA THR A 76 14.47 -3.90 -2.02
C THR A 76 14.95 -2.48 -2.31
N THR A 77 14.04 -1.48 -2.33
CA THR A 77 14.45 -0.09 -2.57
C THR A 77 15.34 0.45 -1.45
N GLN A 78 15.26 -0.14 -0.25
CA GLN A 78 16.10 0.28 0.89
C GLN A 78 17.59 -0.01 0.66
N PHE A 79 17.92 -0.94 -0.24
CA PHE A 79 19.30 -1.34 -0.51
C PHE A 79 19.90 -0.62 -1.73
N ASN A 80 19.11 0.12 -2.49
CA ASN A 80 19.53 0.76 -3.72
C ASN A 80 19.93 2.22 -3.47
N PRO A 81 21.23 2.57 -3.54
CA PRO A 81 21.68 3.95 -3.29
C PRO A 81 21.06 5.00 -4.24
N GLU A 82 20.55 4.57 -5.38
CA GLU A 82 19.93 5.48 -6.36
C GLU A 82 18.45 5.70 -6.09
N SER A 83 17.84 4.91 -5.20
CA SER A 83 16.44 5.07 -4.85
C SER A 83 16.25 6.18 -3.82
N LYS A 84 15.18 6.97 -3.96
CA LYS A 84 14.81 7.95 -2.93
C LYS A 84 14.44 7.28 -1.59
N TYR A 85 14.23 5.97 -1.59
CA TYR A 85 13.89 5.20 -0.40
C TYR A 85 15.10 4.46 0.18
N TYR A 86 16.30 4.75 -0.30
CA TYR A 86 17.52 4.14 0.19
C TYR A 86 17.71 4.41 1.68
N ASP A 87 18.04 3.36 2.43
CA ASP A 87 18.36 3.46 3.84
C ASP A 87 19.74 2.86 4.11
N PRO A 88 20.78 3.70 4.33
CA PRO A 88 22.13 3.21 4.54
C PRO A 88 22.30 2.39 5.82
N LYS A 89 21.33 2.44 6.74
CA LYS A 89 21.36 1.68 7.99
C LYS A 89 20.77 0.29 7.83
N SER A 90 20.08 0.00 6.71
CA SER A 90 19.55 -1.33 6.41
C SER A 90 20.61 -2.17 5.72
N SER A 91 20.57 -3.48 5.97
CA SER A 91 21.40 -4.46 5.25
C SER A 91 20.54 -5.64 4.85
N GLN A 92 21.02 -6.44 3.91
CA GLN A 92 20.29 -7.62 3.49
C GLN A 92 20.15 -8.65 4.61
N ASP A 93 21.09 -8.66 5.55
CA ASP A 93 21.03 -9.52 6.72
C ASP A 93 20.07 -9.00 7.81
N ASN A 94 19.79 -7.70 7.80
CA ASN A 94 18.93 -7.05 8.77
C ASN A 94 18.12 -5.93 8.11
N PRO A 95 17.14 -6.29 7.27
CA PRO A 95 16.30 -5.29 6.60
C PRO A 95 15.37 -4.60 7.60
N ARG A 96 15.21 -3.29 7.46
CA ARG A 96 14.32 -2.49 8.32
C ARG A 96 12.95 -2.34 7.72
N TRP A 97 12.84 -2.36 6.37
CA TRP A 97 11.63 -1.96 5.66
C TRP A 97 11.08 -3.13 4.86
N TYR A 98 9.75 -3.26 4.87
CA TYR A 98 9.02 -4.36 4.27
C TYR A 98 7.96 -3.84 3.33
N ARG A 99 7.53 -4.67 2.41
CA ARG A 99 6.43 -4.39 1.49
C ARG A 99 5.59 -5.63 1.28
N VAL A 100 4.39 -5.44 0.75
CA VAL A 100 3.50 -6.51 0.30
C VAL A 100 3.15 -6.25 -1.15
N ASP A 101 2.69 -7.27 -1.87
CA ASP A 101 2.17 -7.08 -3.22
C ASP A 101 0.65 -7.01 -3.15
N VAL A 102 0.08 -6.03 -3.85
CA VAL A 102 -1.37 -5.85 -3.93
C VAL A 102 -1.82 -5.92 -5.39
N LYS A 103 -2.99 -6.53 -5.60
CA LYS A 103 -3.60 -6.68 -6.91
C LYS A 103 -4.91 -5.92 -6.96
N PHE A 104 -5.15 -5.22 -8.08
CA PHE A 104 -6.38 -4.47 -8.29
C PHE A 104 -7.60 -5.40 -8.23
N VAL A 105 -8.64 -4.98 -7.52
CA VAL A 105 -9.91 -5.68 -7.46
C VAL A 105 -11.02 -4.85 -8.09
N GLU A 106 -11.17 -3.59 -7.64
CA GLU A 106 -12.26 -2.74 -8.08
C GLU A 106 -11.92 -1.27 -7.94
N LYS A 107 -12.33 -0.47 -8.93
CA LYS A 107 -12.34 0.98 -8.83
C LYS A 107 -13.76 1.42 -8.52
N PHE A 108 -13.94 2.27 -7.50
CA PHE A 108 -15.26 2.81 -7.18
C PHE A 108 -15.68 3.85 -8.21
N SER A 109 -16.99 3.92 -8.48
CA SER A 109 -17.54 4.90 -9.42
C SER A 109 -17.37 6.32 -8.90
N SER A 110 -17.29 6.50 -7.58
CA SER A 110 -16.95 7.77 -6.94
C SER A 110 -16.12 7.51 -5.70
N VAL A 111 -15.28 8.49 -5.33
CA VAL A 111 -14.43 8.39 -4.16
C VAL A 111 -15.28 8.46 -2.89
N LEU A 112 -15.07 7.51 -1.95
CA LEU A 112 -15.76 7.50 -0.67
C LEU A 112 -15.03 8.42 0.32
N PRO A 113 -15.68 9.49 0.82
CA PRO A 113 -15.03 10.40 1.73
C PRO A 113 -14.75 9.78 3.09
N LEU A 114 -13.81 10.37 3.83
CA LEU A 114 -13.38 9.86 5.14
C LEU A 114 -14.53 9.75 6.14
N SER A 115 -15.51 10.65 6.07
CA SER A 115 -16.68 10.62 6.95
C SER A 115 -17.49 9.33 6.80
N VAL A 116 -17.54 8.76 5.61
CA VAL A 116 -18.18 7.46 5.37
C VAL A 116 -17.33 6.33 5.90
N ILE A 117 -16.01 6.42 5.69
CA ILE A 117 -15.05 5.39 6.13
C ILE A 117 -15.10 5.21 7.63
N LYS A 118 -15.25 6.29 8.41
CA LYS A 118 -15.25 6.25 9.87
C LYS A 118 -16.41 5.46 10.46
N THR A 119 -17.44 5.20 9.67
CA THR A 119 -18.59 4.40 10.12
C THR A 119 -18.42 2.92 9.79
N MET A 120 -17.32 2.54 9.12
CA MET A 120 -17.06 1.17 8.71
C MET A 120 -16.14 0.49 9.73
N ASP A 121 -16.40 -0.77 10.03
CA ASP A 121 -15.56 -1.56 10.90
C ASP A 121 -14.35 -2.10 10.15
N GLY A 122 -13.27 -2.39 10.89
CA GLY A 122 -12.12 -3.10 10.37
C GLY A 122 -11.05 -2.26 9.68
N ILE A 123 -11.11 -0.95 9.82
CA ILE A 123 -10.09 -0.07 9.27
C ILE A 123 -9.27 0.58 10.37
#